data_00deb8ac370f231e4764ce75e088b859
#
_entry.id   00deb8ac370f231e4764ce75e088b859
#
_cell.length_a   1.000
_cell.length_b   1.000
_cell.length_c   1.000
_cell.angle_alpha   90.00
_cell.angle_beta   90.00
_cell.angle_gamma   90.00
#
_symmetry.space_group_name_H-M   'P 1'
#
loop_
_entity.id
_entity.type
_entity.pdbx_description
1 polymer ?
#
loop_
_entity_poly.entity_id
_entity_poly.type
_entity_poly.pdbx_seq_one_letter_code
_entity_poly.pdbx_strand_id
1 'polypeptide(L)'
;MNKKTWTFSAVALAGATFSAAVQAQAMDHSAHQGMTQAAPAAATPAAGAVDHSAHQGASPSAGAPAMDHGDMQMQGGSAPPDARDPHAYSAGNTLSSGPYALGTTRQLHLGDEHNWGMFLADRLEAVRTDDRTTGAYELMARFGRDYDRLVVKAEGEIADGRIEESRTEALWSHAVATFRDAQFGLRYDTGPGPGRTWAAFGIQGLAPYWFETDAAFYVGESGRTALRLAAEYELLLTQRWVLQPRIEANFYGKNDPQNGIGKGLSSLTAGVRLRYEFSRQFAPYVGVEWAGTYGETARLRRAEGEGRDETRFVAGMRLWF
;
A
#
# COMPACT_ATOMS: atom_id res chain seq x y z
N MET A 1 31.37 -43.14 -7.51
CA MET A 1 30.04 -42.78 -8.00
C MET A 1 29.04 -42.91 -6.85
N ASN A 2 28.83 -41.84 -6.10
CA ASN A 2 27.87 -41.79 -5.00
C ASN A 2 26.66 -40.97 -5.47
N LYS A 3 25.55 -41.65 -5.69
CA LYS A 3 24.26 -41.06 -5.97
C LYS A 3 23.67 -40.54 -4.65
N LYS A 4 23.71 -39.21 -4.42
CA LYS A 4 22.96 -38.58 -3.34
C LYS A 4 21.50 -38.47 -3.78
N THR A 5 20.64 -39.27 -3.19
CA THR A 5 19.18 -39.15 -3.29
C THR A 5 18.74 -37.97 -2.46
N TRP A 6 18.15 -36.97 -3.12
CA TRP A 6 17.55 -35.80 -2.48
C TRP A 6 16.16 -36.19 -1.97
N THR A 7 15.99 -36.31 -0.68
CA THR A 7 14.68 -36.38 -0.05
C THR A 7 14.20 -34.97 0.22
N PHE A 8 13.18 -34.52 -0.52
CA PHE A 8 12.45 -33.31 -0.18
C PHE A 8 11.65 -33.53 1.10
N SER A 9 12.11 -33.00 2.22
CA SER A 9 11.30 -32.87 3.43
C SER A 9 10.37 -31.68 3.24
N ALA A 10 9.09 -31.98 3.03
CA ALA A 10 8.04 -30.98 3.03
C ALA A 10 7.95 -30.39 4.44
N VAL A 11 8.35 -29.13 4.57
CA VAL A 11 8.06 -28.34 5.77
C VAL A 11 6.56 -28.02 5.75
N ALA A 12 5.81 -28.73 6.58
CA ALA A 12 4.41 -28.44 6.82
C ALA A 12 4.31 -27.10 7.58
N LEU A 13 3.97 -26.04 6.86
CA LEU A 13 3.57 -24.77 7.45
C LEU A 13 2.22 -25.02 8.14
N ALA A 14 2.22 -25.04 9.47
CA ALA A 14 0.99 -25.12 10.26
C ALA A 14 0.19 -23.81 10.04
N GLY A 15 -0.71 -23.86 9.07
CA GLY A 15 -1.66 -22.79 8.84
C GLY A 15 -2.66 -22.73 9.97
N ALA A 16 -2.57 -21.70 10.82
CA ALA A 16 -3.67 -21.30 11.68
C ALA A 16 -4.80 -20.80 10.78
N THR A 17 -5.82 -21.62 10.58
CA THR A 17 -7.01 -21.27 9.84
C THR A 17 -7.82 -20.25 10.65
N PHE A 18 -7.63 -18.97 10.39
CA PHE A 18 -8.60 -17.96 10.75
C PHE A 18 -9.74 -18.04 9.73
N SER A 19 -10.77 -18.82 10.07
CA SER A 19 -12.03 -18.82 9.33
C SER A 19 -12.80 -17.56 9.70
N ALA A 20 -12.52 -16.44 9.06
CA ALA A 20 -13.44 -15.32 8.99
C ALA A 20 -14.47 -15.67 7.91
N ALA A 21 -15.67 -16.10 8.32
CA ALA A 21 -16.79 -16.27 7.44
C ALA A 21 -17.23 -14.88 6.95
N VAL A 22 -16.75 -14.47 5.79
CA VAL A 22 -17.32 -13.36 5.05
C VAL A 22 -18.61 -13.89 4.41
N GLN A 23 -19.76 -13.61 5.02
CA GLN A 23 -21.04 -13.79 4.37
C GLN A 23 -21.20 -12.68 3.32
N ALA A 24 -20.88 -12.99 2.09
CA ALA A 24 -21.29 -12.19 0.95
C ALA A 24 -22.82 -12.36 0.80
N GLN A 25 -23.58 -11.34 1.21
CA GLN A 25 -24.98 -11.23 0.84
C GLN A 25 -25.05 -10.93 -0.65
N ALA A 26 -25.46 -11.91 -1.43
CA ALA A 26 -25.82 -11.72 -2.82
C ALA A 26 -27.05 -10.80 -2.86
N MET A 27 -26.90 -9.58 -3.37
CA MET A 27 -28.04 -8.74 -3.73
C MET A 27 -28.70 -9.34 -4.96
N ASP A 28 -29.93 -9.81 -4.78
CA ASP A 28 -30.82 -10.29 -5.85
C ASP A 28 -31.34 -9.08 -6.65
N HIS A 29 -30.85 -8.91 -7.88
CA HIS A 29 -31.27 -7.87 -8.82
C HIS A 29 -32.42 -8.26 -9.72
N SER A 30 -33.19 -9.30 -9.38
CA SER A 30 -34.28 -9.82 -10.23
C SER A 30 -35.60 -8.99 -10.23
N ALA A 31 -35.68 -7.86 -9.50
CA ALA A 31 -36.89 -7.08 -9.33
C ALA A 31 -37.05 -5.87 -10.30
N HIS A 32 -36.23 -5.72 -11.34
CA HIS A 32 -36.35 -4.63 -12.31
C HIS A 32 -36.65 -5.11 -13.75
N GLN A 33 -37.52 -6.07 -13.92
CA GLN A 33 -38.15 -6.34 -15.23
C GLN A 33 -39.57 -5.79 -15.23
N GLY A 34 -39.77 -4.64 -15.88
CA GLY A 34 -41.14 -4.15 -16.10
C GLY A 34 -41.27 -2.63 -16.28
N MET A 35 -40.45 -2.00 -17.14
CA MET A 35 -40.83 -0.73 -17.78
C MET A 35 -40.38 -0.72 -19.24
N THR A 36 -41.28 -1.07 -20.13
CA THR A 36 -41.14 -0.81 -21.56
C THR A 36 -41.24 0.69 -21.80
N GLN A 37 -40.09 1.31 -22.08
CA GLN A 37 -40.03 2.69 -22.54
C GLN A 37 -40.31 2.72 -24.05
N ALA A 38 -41.40 3.38 -24.43
CA ALA A 38 -41.70 3.71 -25.82
C ALA A 38 -40.66 4.70 -26.35
N ALA A 39 -40.12 4.45 -27.55
CA ALA A 39 -39.17 5.30 -28.21
C ALA A 39 -39.82 6.64 -28.62
N PRO A 40 -39.19 7.81 -28.35
CA PRO A 40 -39.64 9.06 -28.92
C PRO A 40 -39.08 9.24 -30.35
N ALA A 41 -39.95 9.74 -31.24
CA ALA A 41 -39.67 10.05 -32.62
C ALA A 41 -38.56 11.09 -32.79
N ALA A 42 -37.76 10.93 -33.85
CA ALA A 42 -36.68 11.78 -34.26
C ALA A 42 -37.18 13.23 -34.52
N ALA A 43 -36.58 14.20 -33.80
CA ALA A 43 -36.67 15.61 -34.12
C ALA A 43 -35.34 16.10 -34.67
N THR A 44 -35.35 16.72 -35.83
CA THR A 44 -34.27 17.33 -36.58
C THR A 44 -33.63 18.47 -35.82
N PRO A 45 -32.29 18.63 -35.81
CA PRO A 45 -31.63 19.71 -35.08
C PRO A 45 -31.69 21.02 -35.87
N ALA A 46 -32.22 22.07 -35.26
CA ALA A 46 -31.97 23.44 -35.69
C ALA A 46 -30.65 23.96 -35.13
N ALA A 47 -29.75 24.36 -36.03
CA ALA A 47 -28.49 25.01 -35.69
C ALA A 47 -28.76 26.41 -35.10
N GLY A 48 -28.31 26.63 -33.87
CA GLY A 48 -28.19 27.91 -33.25
C GLY A 48 -26.84 27.99 -32.55
N ALA A 49 -25.83 28.58 -33.21
CA ALA A 49 -24.56 28.90 -32.62
C ALA A 49 -24.76 30.01 -31.57
N VAL A 50 -24.44 29.74 -30.33
CA VAL A 50 -24.40 30.77 -29.27
C VAL A 50 -23.00 31.34 -29.25
N ASP A 51 -22.91 32.62 -29.67
CA ASP A 51 -21.69 33.43 -29.64
C ASP A 51 -21.38 33.89 -28.21
N HIS A 52 -20.25 33.42 -27.64
CA HIS A 52 -19.77 33.77 -26.31
C HIS A 52 -18.81 34.96 -26.28
N SER A 53 -18.75 35.82 -27.33
CA SER A 53 -17.79 36.92 -27.44
C SER A 53 -18.23 38.24 -26.80
N ALA A 54 -19.34 38.31 -26.05
CA ALA A 54 -19.91 39.57 -25.53
C ALA A 54 -19.68 39.84 -24.01
N HIS A 55 -18.60 39.33 -23.41
CA HIS A 55 -18.23 39.74 -22.03
C HIS A 55 -16.85 40.40 -21.97
N GLN A 56 -16.66 41.45 -22.76
CA GLN A 56 -15.58 42.42 -22.52
C GLN A 56 -16.16 43.79 -22.24
N GLY A 57 -15.89 44.24 -21.02
CA GLY A 57 -15.77 45.67 -20.75
C GLY A 57 -17.04 46.44 -20.38
N ALA A 58 -17.45 46.38 -19.12
CA ALA A 58 -18.13 47.50 -18.49
C ALA A 58 -17.28 47.96 -17.31
N SER A 59 -16.64 49.13 -17.47
CA SER A 59 -16.01 49.86 -16.38
C SER A 59 -17.05 50.22 -15.32
N PRO A 60 -16.74 50.14 -14.01
CA PRO A 60 -17.69 50.51 -12.97
C PRO A 60 -17.93 52.03 -12.99
N SER A 61 -19.16 52.44 -13.25
CA SER A 61 -19.60 53.79 -12.99
C SER A 61 -19.64 54.01 -11.48
N ALA A 62 -18.96 55.10 -11.04
CA ALA A 62 -19.02 55.57 -9.66
C ALA A 62 -20.44 55.92 -9.27
N GLY A 63 -20.96 55.25 -8.22
CA GLY A 63 -22.21 55.71 -7.61
C GLY A 63 -23.20 54.62 -7.12
N ALA A 64 -22.83 53.36 -7.01
CA ALA A 64 -23.66 52.38 -6.30
C ALA A 64 -23.21 52.29 -4.83
N PRO A 65 -24.11 52.35 -3.83
CA PRO A 65 -23.76 52.15 -2.44
C PRO A 65 -23.25 50.72 -2.28
N ALA A 66 -22.11 50.56 -1.59
CA ALA A 66 -21.56 49.26 -1.24
C ALA A 66 -22.61 48.52 -0.43
N MET A 67 -23.11 47.41 -0.95
CA MET A 67 -23.94 46.49 -0.15
C MET A 67 -23.01 45.82 0.87
N ASP A 68 -23.21 46.19 2.11
CA ASP A 68 -22.59 45.54 3.27
C ASP A 68 -23.18 44.11 3.39
N HIS A 69 -22.39 43.10 3.04
CA HIS A 69 -22.76 41.69 3.22
C HIS A 69 -22.52 41.18 4.64
N GLY A 70 -22.26 42.07 5.61
CA GLY A 70 -21.90 41.72 6.99
C GLY A 70 -23.02 41.10 7.83
N ASP A 71 -24.29 41.12 7.40
CA ASP A 71 -25.43 40.62 8.16
C ASP A 71 -26.35 39.67 7.40
N MET A 72 -25.83 38.96 6.41
CA MET A 72 -26.58 37.77 5.94
C MET A 72 -26.40 36.64 6.94
N GLN A 73 -27.01 36.76 8.11
CA GLN A 73 -27.52 35.58 8.80
C GLN A 73 -28.42 34.86 7.78
N MET A 74 -28.04 33.62 7.43
CA MET A 74 -28.99 32.67 6.85
C MET A 74 -30.04 32.41 7.91
N GLN A 75 -30.92 33.35 8.15
CA GLN A 75 -32.21 33.06 8.73
C GLN A 75 -32.91 32.17 7.72
N GLY A 76 -32.96 30.86 8.02
CA GLY A 76 -33.90 29.99 7.38
C GLY A 76 -35.26 30.72 7.51
N GLY A 77 -35.70 31.35 6.43
CA GLY A 77 -36.98 32.08 6.42
C GLY A 77 -38.04 31.11 6.89
N SER A 78 -38.93 31.60 7.77
CA SER A 78 -40.14 30.84 8.10
C SER A 78 -40.79 30.41 6.79
N ALA A 79 -41.12 29.11 6.68
CA ALA A 79 -41.81 28.59 5.52
C ALA A 79 -43.03 29.50 5.23
N PRO A 80 -43.35 29.80 3.96
CA PRO A 80 -44.55 30.55 3.62
C PRO A 80 -45.79 29.95 4.31
N PRO A 81 -46.82 30.76 4.66
CA PRO A 81 -47.99 30.27 5.36
C PRO A 81 -48.75 29.16 4.62
N ASP A 82 -48.54 29.08 3.31
CA ASP A 82 -49.11 28.08 2.40
C ASP A 82 -48.11 26.95 2.08
N ALA A 83 -46.94 26.97 2.69
CA ALA A 83 -45.95 25.92 2.49
C ALA A 83 -46.52 24.59 3.02
N ARG A 84 -46.39 23.58 2.21
CA ARG A 84 -46.76 22.24 2.59
C ARG A 84 -45.93 21.77 3.78
N ASP A 85 -46.59 21.18 4.78
CA ASP A 85 -45.88 20.52 5.87
C ASP A 85 -44.90 19.46 5.31
N PRO A 86 -43.59 19.57 5.57
CA PRO A 86 -42.62 18.60 5.10
C PRO A 86 -42.88 17.18 5.61
N HIS A 87 -43.71 17.04 6.65
CA HIS A 87 -44.13 15.75 7.22
C HIS A 87 -45.51 15.32 6.84
N ALA A 88 -46.20 16.00 5.91
CA ALA A 88 -47.59 15.69 5.49
C ALA A 88 -47.80 14.23 5.06
N TYR A 89 -46.76 13.54 4.62
CA TYR A 89 -46.82 12.13 4.23
C TYR A 89 -46.13 11.18 5.20
N SER A 90 -45.72 11.67 6.36
CA SER A 90 -45.04 10.82 7.35
C SER A 90 -45.97 9.89 8.11
N ALA A 91 -47.30 10.00 7.85
CA ALA A 91 -48.34 9.25 8.60
C ALA A 91 -48.20 9.38 10.12
N GLY A 92 -47.79 10.56 10.58
CA GLY A 92 -47.53 10.83 12.00
C GLY A 92 -46.21 10.29 12.55
N ASN A 93 -45.36 9.69 11.70
CA ASN A 93 -44.07 9.22 12.12
C ASN A 93 -43.03 10.35 12.09
N THR A 94 -42.03 10.30 12.96
CA THR A 94 -40.88 11.19 13.00
C THR A 94 -39.62 10.42 12.62
N LEU A 95 -38.47 11.09 12.58
CA LEU A 95 -37.19 10.42 12.35
C LEU A 95 -36.84 9.38 13.43
N SER A 96 -37.46 9.50 14.61
CA SER A 96 -37.23 8.62 15.77
C SER A 96 -38.42 7.72 16.09
N SER A 97 -39.50 7.73 15.28
CA SER A 97 -40.71 6.93 15.52
C SER A 97 -41.21 6.32 14.23
N GLY A 98 -41.89 5.16 14.33
CA GLY A 98 -42.48 4.44 13.22
C GLY A 98 -41.65 3.23 12.74
N PRO A 99 -42.18 2.46 11.76
CA PRO A 99 -41.57 1.22 11.31
C PRO A 99 -40.22 1.40 10.63
N TYR A 100 -39.86 2.60 10.24
CA TYR A 100 -38.61 2.97 9.62
C TYR A 100 -37.74 3.88 10.52
N ALA A 101 -38.11 3.98 11.81
CA ALA A 101 -37.31 4.74 12.77
C ALA A 101 -35.95 4.12 12.91
N LEU A 102 -34.91 4.90 12.62
CA LEU A 102 -33.55 4.56 13.01
C LEU A 102 -33.51 4.72 14.53
N GLY A 103 -33.05 3.68 15.26
CA GLY A 103 -32.95 3.70 16.71
C GLY A 103 -32.25 4.95 17.26
N THR A 104 -32.21 5.09 18.58
CA THR A 104 -31.67 6.27 19.29
C THR A 104 -30.24 6.65 18.90
N THR A 105 -29.51 5.76 18.27
CA THR A 105 -28.14 5.99 17.80
C THR A 105 -28.12 5.98 16.27
N ARG A 106 -28.25 7.15 15.66
CA ARG A 106 -27.97 7.35 14.25
C ARG A 106 -26.46 7.43 14.04
N GLN A 107 -25.77 6.30 14.14
CA GLN A 107 -24.39 6.25 13.69
C GLN A 107 -24.37 5.92 12.21
N LEU A 108 -23.98 6.91 11.43
CA LEU A 108 -23.59 6.68 10.05
C LEU A 108 -22.25 5.94 10.11
N HIS A 109 -22.25 4.63 9.86
CA HIS A 109 -21.02 3.86 9.73
C HIS A 109 -20.42 4.18 8.36
N LEU A 110 -19.38 5.02 8.36
CA LEU A 110 -18.62 5.33 7.16
C LEU A 110 -17.62 4.21 6.88
N GLY A 111 -17.24 4.05 5.61
CA GLY A 111 -16.30 3.01 5.20
C GLY A 111 -14.94 3.09 5.93
N ASP A 112 -14.51 4.30 6.30
CA ASP A 112 -13.28 4.60 7.03
C ASP A 112 -13.30 4.16 8.50
N GLU A 113 -14.47 3.84 9.06
CA GLU A 113 -14.61 3.29 10.42
C GLU A 113 -14.40 1.77 10.49
N HIS A 114 -14.39 1.07 9.35
CA HIS A 114 -14.18 -0.37 9.29
C HIS A 114 -12.70 -0.72 9.41
N ASN A 115 -12.42 -1.81 10.12
CA ASN A 115 -11.09 -2.38 10.15
C ASN A 115 -10.90 -3.30 8.94
N TRP A 116 -9.80 -3.11 8.23
CA TRP A 116 -9.40 -3.91 7.09
C TRP A 116 -8.16 -4.73 7.44
N GLY A 117 -8.13 -5.96 6.95
CA GLY A 117 -6.95 -6.81 7.00
C GLY A 117 -6.45 -7.11 5.60
N MET A 118 -5.14 -7.08 5.40
CA MET A 118 -4.47 -7.50 4.16
C MET A 118 -3.21 -8.27 4.51
N PHE A 119 -2.97 -9.35 3.78
CA PHE A 119 -1.71 -10.05 3.79
C PHE A 119 -1.12 -10.06 2.38
N LEU A 120 0.14 -9.69 2.27
CA LEU A 120 0.91 -9.68 1.04
C LEU A 120 2.18 -10.51 1.25
N ALA A 121 2.37 -11.55 0.46
CA ALA A 121 3.67 -12.15 0.22
C ALA A 121 4.18 -11.54 -1.10
N ASP A 122 4.95 -10.46 -1.00
CA ASP A 122 5.45 -9.75 -2.16
C ASP A 122 6.52 -10.56 -2.87
N ARG A 123 7.35 -11.27 -2.09
CA ARG A 123 8.37 -12.15 -2.59
C ARG A 123 8.37 -13.48 -1.84
N LEU A 124 8.25 -14.53 -2.59
CA LEU A 124 8.59 -15.89 -2.20
C LEU A 124 9.40 -16.43 -3.34
N GLU A 125 10.73 -16.31 -3.28
CA GLU A 125 11.60 -16.53 -4.44
C GLU A 125 12.77 -17.47 -4.13
N ALA A 126 13.15 -18.23 -5.13
CA ALA A 126 14.44 -18.89 -5.19
C ALA A 126 15.43 -17.94 -5.84
N VAL A 127 16.53 -17.69 -5.17
CA VAL A 127 17.64 -16.83 -5.59
C VAL A 127 18.81 -17.70 -5.97
N ARG A 128 19.23 -17.62 -7.22
CA ARG A 128 20.38 -18.37 -7.73
C ARG A 128 21.54 -17.43 -8.03
N THR A 129 22.66 -17.68 -7.40
CA THR A 129 23.97 -17.10 -7.71
C THR A 129 24.84 -18.14 -8.42
N ASP A 130 26.05 -17.77 -8.79
CA ASP A 130 27.02 -18.68 -9.42
C ASP A 130 27.36 -19.86 -8.50
N ASP A 131 27.37 -19.63 -7.19
CA ASP A 131 27.88 -20.59 -6.19
C ASP A 131 26.77 -21.36 -5.47
N ARG A 132 25.60 -20.76 -5.26
CA ARG A 132 24.54 -21.32 -4.42
C ARG A 132 23.11 -20.96 -4.88
N THR A 133 22.15 -21.68 -4.33
CA THR A 133 20.73 -21.33 -4.44
C THR A 133 20.16 -21.19 -3.04
N THR A 134 19.54 -20.04 -2.77
CA THR A 134 18.89 -19.71 -1.50
C THR A 134 17.41 -19.42 -1.73
N GLY A 135 16.64 -19.35 -0.67
CA GLY A 135 15.27 -18.83 -0.69
C GLY A 135 15.24 -17.42 -0.11
N ALA A 136 14.42 -16.55 -0.66
CA ALA A 136 14.16 -15.24 -0.06
C ALA A 136 12.66 -15.03 0.11
N TYR A 137 12.28 -14.30 1.15
CA TYR A 137 10.89 -13.93 1.40
C TYR A 137 10.78 -12.47 1.80
N GLU A 138 9.68 -11.84 1.36
CA GLU A 138 9.22 -10.52 1.81
C GLU A 138 7.71 -10.59 2.00
N LEU A 139 7.29 -10.45 3.26
CA LEU A 139 5.92 -10.57 3.70
C LEU A 139 5.45 -9.28 4.35
N MET A 140 4.21 -8.91 4.15
CA MET A 140 3.59 -7.78 4.81
C MET A 140 2.17 -8.13 5.22
N ALA A 141 1.81 -7.78 6.45
CA ALA A 141 0.44 -7.81 6.95
C ALA A 141 0.05 -6.40 7.39
N ARG A 142 -1.16 -5.99 7.04
CA ARG A 142 -1.74 -4.72 7.48
C ARG A 142 -3.08 -4.98 8.16
N PHE A 143 -3.33 -4.29 9.27
CA PHE A 143 -4.62 -4.37 9.96
C PHE A 143 -4.95 -3.02 10.61
N GLY A 144 -6.14 -2.53 10.37
CA GLY A 144 -6.62 -1.27 10.94
C GLY A 144 -7.60 -0.55 10.03
N ARG A 145 -7.69 0.76 10.22
CA ARG A 145 -8.56 1.68 9.48
C ARG A 145 -7.81 2.39 8.37
N ASP A 146 -8.49 3.23 7.60
CA ASP A 146 -7.88 3.96 6.48
C ASP A 146 -6.75 4.89 6.93
N TYR A 147 -6.88 5.54 8.09
CA TYR A 147 -5.88 6.49 8.60
C TYR A 147 -4.84 5.85 9.52
N ASP A 148 -5.23 4.84 10.31
CA ASP A 148 -4.39 4.24 11.33
C ASP A 148 -4.36 2.72 11.18
N ARG A 149 -3.17 2.18 10.97
CA ARG A 149 -2.95 0.75 10.70
C ARG A 149 -1.76 0.22 11.47
N LEU A 150 -1.87 -1.00 11.94
CA LEU A 150 -0.73 -1.83 12.28
C LEU A 150 -0.17 -2.44 10.98
N VAL A 151 1.13 -2.31 10.77
CA VAL A 151 1.84 -2.92 9.65
C VAL A 151 2.93 -3.82 10.22
N VAL A 152 2.94 -5.08 9.83
CA VAL A 152 4.00 -6.02 10.16
C VAL A 152 4.70 -6.38 8.86
N LYS A 153 6.00 -6.12 8.77
CA LYS A 153 6.85 -6.50 7.64
C LYS A 153 7.82 -7.58 8.12
N ALA A 154 8.06 -8.60 7.31
CA ALA A 154 9.05 -9.63 7.57
C ALA A 154 9.76 -9.99 6.27
N GLU A 155 11.07 -9.83 6.24
CA GLU A 155 11.91 -10.18 5.11
C GLU A 155 13.10 -11.02 5.58
N GLY A 156 13.65 -11.87 4.72
CA GLY A 156 14.80 -12.65 5.07
C GLY A 156 15.25 -13.64 4.00
N GLU A 157 16.40 -14.24 4.25
CA GLU A 157 17.01 -15.27 3.41
C GLU A 157 17.04 -16.62 4.13
N ILE A 158 16.83 -17.67 3.37
CA ILE A 158 16.83 -19.05 3.86
C ILE A 158 17.84 -19.85 3.02
N ALA A 159 18.84 -20.42 3.68
CA ALA A 159 19.76 -21.34 3.05
C ALA A 159 19.84 -22.63 3.86
N ASP A 160 19.96 -23.77 3.20
CA ASP A 160 20.02 -25.10 3.80
C ASP A 160 18.88 -25.40 4.82
N GLY A 161 17.69 -24.81 4.58
CA GLY A 161 16.52 -24.96 5.44
C GLY A 161 16.58 -24.19 6.77
N ARG A 162 17.50 -23.21 6.88
CA ARG A 162 17.64 -22.33 8.04
C ARG A 162 17.54 -20.88 7.60
N ILE A 163 16.99 -20.04 8.47
CA ILE A 163 16.99 -18.59 8.28
C ILE A 163 18.41 -18.11 8.53
N GLU A 164 19.08 -17.58 7.50
CA GLU A 164 20.41 -16.96 7.61
C GLU A 164 20.30 -15.55 8.13
N GLU A 165 19.41 -14.77 7.53
CA GLU A 165 19.14 -13.39 7.95
C GLU A 165 17.63 -13.14 7.94
N SER A 166 17.14 -12.39 8.92
CA SER A 166 15.78 -11.89 8.87
C SER A 166 15.66 -10.51 9.50
N ARG A 167 14.74 -9.75 8.97
CA ARG A 167 14.29 -8.46 9.49
C ARG A 167 12.80 -8.51 9.70
N THR A 168 12.37 -8.19 10.91
CA THR A 168 10.94 -8.10 11.24
C THR A 168 10.65 -6.72 11.79
N GLU A 169 9.62 -6.08 11.26
CA GLU A 169 9.19 -4.75 11.68
C GLU A 169 7.72 -4.81 12.12
N ALA A 170 7.42 -4.16 13.24
CA ALA A 170 6.06 -3.92 13.72
C ALA A 170 5.86 -2.41 13.84
N LEU A 171 5.04 -1.84 12.97
CA LEU A 171 4.92 -0.41 12.73
C LEU A 171 3.47 0.04 12.90
N TRP A 172 3.26 1.14 13.60
CA TRP A 172 2.05 1.93 13.46
C TRP A 172 2.22 2.83 12.22
N SER A 173 1.26 2.76 11.32
CA SER A 173 1.24 3.51 10.06
C SER A 173 0.07 4.47 10.09
N HIS A 174 0.34 5.77 9.90
CA HIS A 174 -0.65 6.84 9.88
C HIS A 174 -0.62 7.55 8.53
N ALA A 175 -1.78 7.69 7.91
CA ALA A 175 -1.91 8.39 6.63
C ALA A 175 -1.73 9.91 6.83
N VAL A 176 -0.60 10.46 6.38
CA VAL A 176 -0.26 11.89 6.45
C VAL A 176 -0.63 12.65 5.18
N ALA A 177 -0.84 11.94 4.08
CA ALA A 177 -1.31 12.48 2.81
C ALA A 177 -2.03 11.38 2.01
N THR A 178 -2.71 11.74 0.94
CA THR A 178 -3.52 10.82 0.11
C THR A 178 -2.78 9.55 -0.30
N PHE A 179 -1.48 9.64 -0.57
CA PHE A 179 -0.66 8.51 -1.03
C PHE A 179 0.59 8.30 -0.17
N ARG A 180 0.62 8.80 1.07
CA ARG A 180 1.80 8.70 1.94
C ARG A 180 1.40 8.42 3.37
N ASP A 181 2.05 7.43 3.94
CA ASP A 181 1.92 7.03 5.33
C ASP A 181 3.24 7.35 6.07
N ALA A 182 3.13 7.96 7.23
CA ALA A 182 4.22 7.98 8.20
C ALA A 182 4.16 6.71 9.05
N GLN A 183 5.30 6.10 9.30
CA GLN A 183 5.42 4.84 10.03
C GLN A 183 6.34 5.02 11.23
N PHE A 184 5.93 4.43 12.36
CA PHE A 184 6.69 4.43 13.59
C PHE A 184 6.56 3.08 14.29
N GLY A 185 7.65 2.53 14.83
CA GLY A 185 7.59 1.27 15.53
C GLY A 185 8.94 0.67 15.89
N LEU A 186 9.00 -0.64 15.85
CA LEU A 186 10.19 -1.42 16.20
C LEU A 186 10.59 -2.32 15.04
N ARG A 187 11.89 -2.48 14.88
CA ARG A 187 12.53 -3.44 13.98
C ARG A 187 13.42 -4.35 14.81
N TYR A 188 13.42 -5.63 14.46
CA TYR A 188 14.30 -6.63 15.01
C TYR A 188 14.99 -7.39 13.88
N ASP A 189 16.32 -7.42 13.91
CA ASP A 189 17.15 -8.14 12.96
C ASP A 189 17.75 -9.36 13.61
N THR A 190 17.79 -10.47 12.87
CA THR A 190 18.58 -11.66 13.19
C THR A 190 19.49 -11.98 12.03
N GLY A 191 20.66 -12.55 12.33
CA GLY A 191 21.68 -12.88 11.33
C GLY A 191 22.77 -13.76 11.93
N PRO A 192 23.95 -13.82 11.27
CA PRO A 192 25.10 -14.60 11.76
C PRO A 192 25.59 -14.12 13.13
N GLY A 193 25.46 -12.83 13.39
CA GLY A 193 25.83 -12.20 14.65
C GLY A 193 24.69 -12.07 15.66
N PRO A 194 24.88 -11.28 16.73
CA PRO A 194 23.86 -11.04 17.73
C PRO A 194 22.69 -10.26 17.14
N GLY A 195 21.45 -10.62 17.54
CA GLY A 195 20.25 -9.89 17.16
C GLY A 195 20.32 -8.42 17.53
N ARG A 196 19.62 -7.57 16.77
CA ARG A 196 19.60 -6.11 16.95
C ARG A 196 18.18 -5.60 16.96
N THR A 197 17.88 -4.77 17.98
CA THR A 197 16.59 -4.07 18.08
C THR A 197 16.77 -2.60 17.73
N TRP A 198 15.83 -2.04 16.99
CA TRP A 198 15.84 -0.68 16.51
C TRP A 198 14.47 -0.02 16.73
N ALA A 199 14.46 1.25 17.09
CA ALA A 199 13.32 2.11 16.87
C ALA A 199 13.30 2.49 15.39
N ALA A 200 12.14 2.38 14.76
CA ALA A 200 11.93 2.62 13.33
C ALA A 200 11.04 3.85 13.11
N PHE A 201 11.44 4.69 12.17
CA PHE A 201 10.72 5.88 11.71
C PHE A 201 10.76 5.89 10.19
N GLY A 202 9.62 5.97 9.52
CA GLY A 202 9.61 5.88 8.08
C GLY A 202 8.49 6.68 7.42
N ILE A 203 8.62 6.83 6.11
CA ILE A 203 7.60 7.32 5.21
C ILE A 203 7.52 6.34 4.05
N GLN A 204 6.34 5.79 3.82
CA GLN A 204 6.06 4.92 2.69
C GLN A 204 4.94 5.50 1.86
N GLY A 205 5.02 5.37 0.54
CA GLY A 205 3.92 5.77 -0.35
C GLY A 205 4.35 6.04 -1.77
N LEU A 206 3.43 6.63 -2.54
CA LEU A 206 3.66 6.93 -3.95
C LEU A 206 4.29 8.33 -4.11
N ALA A 207 5.42 8.37 -4.79
CA ALA A 207 6.03 9.58 -5.29
C ALA A 207 5.42 9.99 -6.64
N PRO A 208 5.71 11.20 -7.18
CA PRO A 208 5.30 11.59 -8.53
C PRO A 208 5.65 10.51 -9.56
N TYR A 209 4.79 10.37 -10.58
CA TYR A 209 4.88 9.32 -11.60
C TYR A 209 4.65 7.89 -11.09
N TRP A 210 3.98 7.72 -9.93
CA TRP A 210 3.60 6.41 -9.36
C TRP A 210 4.77 5.54 -8.91
N PHE A 211 5.91 6.14 -8.57
CA PHE A 211 6.98 5.41 -7.91
C PHE A 211 6.57 5.04 -6.48
N GLU A 212 6.57 3.76 -6.18
CA GLU A 212 6.49 3.30 -4.79
C GLU A 212 7.83 3.61 -4.10
N THR A 213 7.76 4.32 -2.98
CA THR A 213 8.95 4.72 -2.22
C THR A 213 8.80 4.33 -0.76
N ASP A 214 9.88 3.81 -0.19
CA ASP A 214 10.01 3.51 1.23
C ASP A 214 11.32 4.12 1.73
N ALA A 215 11.21 5.03 2.69
CA ALA A 215 12.36 5.66 3.34
C ALA A 215 12.23 5.45 4.85
N ALA A 216 13.13 4.69 5.44
CA ALA A 216 13.09 4.34 6.86
C ALA A 216 14.41 4.66 7.54
N PHE A 217 14.34 5.38 8.67
CA PHE A 217 15.44 5.69 9.55
C PHE A 217 15.32 4.87 10.83
N TYR A 218 16.42 4.33 11.29
CA TYR A 218 16.46 3.45 12.45
C TYR A 218 17.45 3.94 13.47
N VAL A 219 17.09 3.82 14.74
CA VAL A 219 17.95 4.11 15.90
C VAL A 219 18.00 2.86 16.77
N GLY A 220 19.18 2.28 16.89
CA GLY A 220 19.43 1.06 17.64
C GLY A 220 20.22 1.30 18.92
N GLU A 221 20.45 0.21 19.62
CA GLU A 221 21.27 0.20 20.83
C GLU A 221 22.68 0.75 20.59
N SER A 222 23.29 1.31 21.65
CA SER A 222 24.65 1.86 21.62
C SER A 222 24.84 3.01 20.61
N GLY A 223 23.74 3.73 20.28
CA GLY A 223 23.76 4.85 19.32
C GLY A 223 24.08 4.42 17.89
N ARG A 224 23.72 3.21 17.49
CA ARG A 224 23.69 2.78 16.10
C ARG A 224 22.56 3.48 15.37
N THR A 225 22.80 3.86 14.14
CA THR A 225 21.79 4.42 13.26
C THR A 225 21.84 3.73 11.90
N ALA A 226 20.71 3.62 11.24
CA ALA A 226 20.64 3.12 9.88
C ALA A 226 19.60 3.91 9.07
N LEU A 227 19.77 3.94 7.76
CA LEU A 227 18.84 4.53 6.80
C LEU A 227 18.66 3.52 5.65
N ARG A 228 17.41 3.18 5.35
CA ARG A 228 17.03 2.38 4.19
C ARG A 228 16.23 3.25 3.24
N LEU A 229 16.57 3.19 1.98
CA LEU A 229 15.86 3.85 0.90
C LEU A 229 15.52 2.80 -0.15
N ALA A 230 14.26 2.67 -0.49
CA ALA A 230 13.81 1.79 -1.55
C ALA A 230 12.88 2.55 -2.51
N ALA A 231 12.98 2.23 -3.78
CA ALA A 231 12.09 2.73 -4.81
C ALA A 231 11.78 1.62 -5.81
N GLU A 232 10.51 1.53 -6.18
CA GLU A 232 10.01 0.52 -7.09
C GLU A 232 9.01 1.15 -8.05
N TYR A 233 8.89 0.56 -9.24
CA TYR A 233 7.92 1.01 -10.24
C TYR A 233 7.27 -0.18 -10.94
N GLU A 234 5.95 -0.12 -11.17
CA GLU A 234 5.23 -1.13 -11.92
C GLU A 234 4.91 -0.64 -13.34
N LEU A 235 5.64 -1.16 -14.33
CA LEU A 235 5.40 -0.90 -15.75
C LEU A 235 4.48 -1.97 -16.32
N LEU A 236 3.23 -1.61 -16.61
CA LEU A 236 2.29 -2.50 -17.28
C LEU A 236 2.65 -2.59 -18.77
N LEU A 237 3.34 -3.67 -19.17
CA LEU A 237 3.60 -3.95 -20.58
C LEU A 237 2.33 -4.39 -21.30
N THR A 238 1.47 -5.12 -20.60
CA THR A 238 0.12 -5.52 -21.01
C THR A 238 -0.77 -5.54 -19.76
N GLN A 239 -2.02 -5.94 -19.89
CA GLN A 239 -2.93 -6.10 -18.73
C GLN A 239 -2.49 -7.19 -17.73
N ARG A 240 -1.56 -8.08 -18.12
CA ARG A 240 -1.08 -9.21 -17.31
C ARG A 240 0.43 -9.27 -17.14
N TRP A 241 1.18 -8.65 -18.04
CA TRP A 241 2.63 -8.59 -17.94
C TRP A 241 3.05 -7.28 -17.30
N VAL A 242 3.72 -7.36 -16.17
CA VAL A 242 4.22 -6.22 -15.41
C VAL A 242 5.73 -6.34 -15.30
N LEU A 243 6.44 -5.30 -15.71
CA LEU A 243 7.88 -5.16 -15.50
C LEU A 243 8.09 -4.29 -14.25
N GLN A 244 8.86 -4.79 -13.29
CA GLN A 244 9.02 -4.22 -11.96
C GLN A 244 10.51 -3.96 -11.68
N PRO A 245 11.06 -2.79 -12.09
CA PRO A 245 12.36 -2.34 -11.62
C PRO A 245 12.29 -1.90 -10.15
N ARG A 246 13.31 -2.26 -9.37
CA ARG A 246 13.49 -1.88 -7.96
C ARG A 246 14.93 -1.53 -7.70
N ILE A 247 15.14 -0.56 -6.82
CA ILE A 247 16.41 -0.19 -6.25
C ILE A 247 16.28 -0.05 -4.73
N GLU A 248 17.28 -0.51 -3.99
CA GLU A 248 17.34 -0.38 -2.55
C GLU A 248 18.76 -0.04 -2.10
N ALA A 249 18.90 0.89 -1.17
CA ALA A 249 20.17 1.29 -0.58
C ALA A 249 20.07 1.29 0.94
N ASN A 250 21.08 0.69 1.60
CA ASN A 250 21.19 0.63 3.05
C ASN A 250 22.45 1.35 3.53
N PHE A 251 22.27 2.27 4.47
CA PHE A 251 23.35 3.06 5.09
C PHE A 251 23.37 2.79 6.60
N TYR A 252 24.57 2.72 7.17
CA TYR A 252 24.76 2.56 8.60
C TYR A 252 25.68 3.64 9.17
N GLY A 253 25.34 4.16 10.36
CA GLY A 253 26.11 5.22 11.02
C GLY A 253 27.35 4.70 11.77
N LYS A 254 27.37 3.41 12.13
CA LYS A 254 28.48 2.76 12.86
C LYS A 254 28.80 1.39 12.27
N ASN A 255 30.06 0.97 12.45
CA ASN A 255 30.49 -0.39 12.14
C ASN A 255 29.87 -1.38 13.14
N ASP A 256 29.44 -2.54 12.64
CA ASP A 256 29.03 -3.71 13.39
C ASP A 256 29.70 -4.97 12.80
N PRO A 257 31.00 -5.18 13.10
CA PRO A 257 31.74 -6.30 12.52
C PRO A 257 31.16 -7.68 12.86
N GLN A 258 30.44 -7.80 13.98
CA GLN A 258 29.78 -9.04 14.39
C GLN A 258 28.66 -9.46 13.43
N ASN A 259 28.06 -8.48 12.74
CA ASN A 259 27.04 -8.71 11.72
C ASN A 259 27.54 -8.39 10.30
N GLY A 260 28.85 -8.29 10.08
CA GLY A 260 29.43 -8.00 8.78
C GLY A 260 29.08 -6.61 8.22
N ILE A 261 28.63 -5.67 9.05
CA ILE A 261 28.11 -4.36 8.64
C ILE A 261 29.15 -3.27 8.86
N GLY A 262 29.43 -2.52 7.81
CA GLY A 262 30.32 -1.35 7.83
C GLY A 262 29.54 -0.03 7.83
N LYS A 263 30.20 1.03 8.33
CA LYS A 263 29.70 2.41 8.31
C LYS A 263 29.63 2.98 6.90
N GLY A 264 28.61 3.81 6.65
CA GLY A 264 28.35 4.49 5.38
C GLY A 264 27.37 3.71 4.51
N LEU A 265 27.46 3.84 3.19
CA LEU A 265 26.74 2.98 2.27
C LEU A 265 27.24 1.55 2.44
N SER A 266 26.38 0.68 2.91
CA SER A 266 26.68 -0.73 3.18
C SER A 266 26.33 -1.60 2.00
N SER A 267 25.11 -1.48 1.48
CA SER A 267 24.61 -2.26 0.34
C SER A 267 23.79 -1.42 -0.60
N LEU A 268 23.82 -1.80 -1.87
CA LEU A 268 22.96 -1.30 -2.93
C LEU A 268 22.51 -2.50 -3.74
N THR A 269 21.21 -2.62 -3.90
CA THR A 269 20.58 -3.67 -4.70
C THR A 269 19.78 -3.01 -5.81
N ALA A 270 19.91 -3.49 -7.03
CA ALA A 270 19.12 -3.03 -8.17
C ALA A 270 18.67 -4.25 -8.98
N GLY A 271 17.40 -4.33 -9.28
CA GLY A 271 16.87 -5.49 -9.97
C GLY A 271 15.68 -5.16 -10.84
N VAL A 272 15.34 -6.10 -11.70
CA VAL A 272 14.16 -6.06 -12.53
C VAL A 272 13.48 -7.42 -12.50
N ARG A 273 12.17 -7.43 -12.28
CA ARG A 273 11.34 -8.62 -12.29
C ARG A 273 10.29 -8.51 -13.38
N LEU A 274 10.06 -9.58 -14.11
CA LEU A 274 8.97 -9.71 -15.07
C LEU A 274 7.92 -10.63 -14.48
N ARG A 275 6.78 -10.05 -14.11
CA ARG A 275 5.67 -10.69 -13.45
C ARG A 275 4.53 -10.97 -14.43
N TYR A 276 3.90 -12.14 -14.30
CA TYR A 276 2.70 -12.49 -15.05
C TYR A 276 1.52 -12.68 -14.10
N GLU A 277 0.49 -11.88 -14.21
CA GLU A 277 -0.72 -11.94 -13.39
C GLU A 277 -1.69 -13.01 -13.94
N PHE A 278 -1.66 -14.21 -13.37
CA PHE A 278 -2.71 -15.21 -13.62
C PHE A 278 -4.04 -14.75 -13.07
N SER A 279 -4.02 -14.23 -11.86
CA SER A 279 -5.09 -13.49 -11.22
C SER A 279 -4.49 -12.28 -10.51
N ARG A 280 -5.33 -11.37 -10.04
CA ARG A 280 -4.86 -10.23 -9.24
C ARG A 280 -4.14 -10.67 -7.97
N GLN A 281 -4.53 -11.83 -7.42
CA GLN A 281 -4.04 -12.37 -6.15
C GLN A 281 -2.84 -13.29 -6.31
N PHE A 282 -2.54 -13.75 -7.52
CA PHE A 282 -1.45 -14.69 -7.78
C PHE A 282 -0.68 -14.33 -9.04
N ALA A 283 0.59 -14.07 -8.87
CA ALA A 283 1.47 -13.66 -9.96
C ALA A 283 2.88 -14.24 -9.79
N PRO A 284 3.25 -15.29 -10.55
CA PRO A 284 4.62 -15.73 -10.64
C PRO A 284 5.47 -14.73 -11.44
N TYR A 285 6.78 -14.74 -11.15
CA TYR A 285 7.75 -13.88 -11.83
C TYR A 285 9.11 -14.54 -11.98
N VAL A 286 9.89 -13.98 -12.87
CA VAL A 286 11.34 -14.22 -13.01
C VAL A 286 12.05 -12.88 -13.07
N GLY A 287 13.31 -12.85 -12.67
CA GLY A 287 14.04 -11.59 -12.67
C GLY A 287 15.54 -11.76 -12.56
N VAL A 288 16.20 -10.61 -12.64
CA VAL A 288 17.64 -10.47 -12.42
C VAL A 288 17.84 -9.34 -11.43
N GLU A 289 18.72 -9.55 -10.48
CA GLU A 289 19.09 -8.60 -9.45
C GLU A 289 20.61 -8.51 -9.36
N TRP A 290 21.10 -7.32 -9.27
CA TRP A 290 22.49 -7.03 -8.95
C TRP A 290 22.55 -6.52 -7.50
N ALA A 291 23.40 -7.13 -6.69
CA ALA A 291 23.65 -6.76 -5.30
C ALA A 291 25.13 -6.39 -5.12
N GLY A 292 25.37 -5.20 -4.61
CA GLY A 292 26.72 -4.70 -4.35
C GLY A 292 26.91 -4.25 -2.91
N THR A 293 28.08 -4.51 -2.35
CA THR A 293 28.51 -4.05 -1.04
C THR A 293 29.60 -2.99 -1.15
N TYR A 294 29.60 -2.03 -0.23
CA TYR A 294 30.44 -0.84 -0.31
C TYR A 294 31.17 -0.58 0.99
N GLY A 295 32.19 0.28 0.89
CA GLY A 295 32.92 0.82 2.03
C GLY A 295 33.50 -0.26 2.94
N GLU A 296 33.22 -0.13 4.21
CA GLU A 296 33.71 -1.02 5.26
C GLU A 296 33.06 -2.41 5.19
N THR A 297 31.78 -2.47 4.79
CA THR A 297 31.05 -3.74 4.55
C THR A 297 31.79 -4.59 3.50
N ALA A 298 32.17 -3.99 2.38
CA ALA A 298 32.91 -4.68 1.33
C ALA A 298 34.30 -5.14 1.79
N ARG A 299 34.91 -4.45 2.77
CA ARG A 299 36.15 -4.88 3.36
C ARG A 299 35.98 -6.10 4.27
N LEU A 300 34.96 -6.10 5.10
CA LEU A 300 34.62 -7.22 5.97
C LEU A 300 34.32 -8.48 5.15
N ARG A 301 33.45 -8.39 4.14
CA ARG A 301 33.13 -9.51 3.23
C ARG A 301 34.36 -10.06 2.50
N ARG A 302 35.23 -9.19 2.02
CA ARG A 302 36.49 -9.65 1.39
C ARG A 302 37.39 -10.40 2.35
N ALA A 303 37.40 -10.01 3.62
CA ALA A 303 38.19 -10.73 4.64
C ALA A 303 37.66 -12.14 4.91
N GLU A 304 36.37 -12.38 4.63
CA GLU A 304 35.68 -13.67 4.70
C GLU A 304 35.73 -14.46 3.37
N GLY A 305 36.40 -13.87 2.35
CA GLY A 305 36.55 -14.50 1.03
C GLY A 305 35.38 -14.29 0.08
N GLU A 306 34.44 -13.40 0.43
CA GLU A 306 33.29 -13.10 -0.40
C GLU A 306 33.56 -11.97 -1.42
N GLY A 307 32.85 -12.01 -2.54
CA GLY A 307 32.87 -10.98 -3.57
C GLY A 307 32.26 -9.65 -3.09
N ARG A 308 32.60 -8.57 -3.80
CA ARG A 308 32.01 -7.24 -3.56
C ARG A 308 30.58 -7.13 -4.11
N ASP A 309 30.36 -7.73 -5.25
CA ASP A 309 29.12 -7.66 -6.00
C ASP A 309 28.79 -9.04 -6.60
N GLU A 310 27.53 -9.30 -6.75
CA GLU A 310 27.01 -10.51 -7.36
C GLU A 310 25.78 -10.24 -8.20
N THR A 311 25.59 -11.05 -9.24
CA THR A 311 24.36 -11.08 -10.03
C THR A 311 23.53 -12.28 -9.61
N ARG A 312 22.26 -12.03 -9.31
CA ARG A 312 21.30 -13.01 -8.81
C ARG A 312 20.22 -13.22 -9.85
N PHE A 313 19.94 -14.48 -10.20
CA PHE A 313 18.75 -14.85 -10.96
C PHE A 313 17.67 -15.26 -9.98
N VAL A 314 16.49 -14.66 -10.11
CA VAL A 314 15.38 -14.90 -9.19
C VAL A 314 14.18 -15.46 -9.93
N ALA A 315 13.49 -16.39 -9.27
CA ALA A 315 12.21 -16.92 -9.73
C ALA A 315 11.31 -17.13 -8.52
N GLY A 316 10.10 -16.61 -8.58
CA GLY A 316 9.23 -16.60 -7.42
C GLY A 316 7.78 -16.33 -7.74
N MET A 317 7.02 -16.03 -6.69
CA MET A 317 5.61 -15.70 -6.77
C MET A 317 5.24 -14.59 -5.79
N ARG A 318 4.24 -13.80 -6.21
CA ARG A 318 3.56 -12.81 -5.39
C ARG A 318 2.13 -13.25 -5.12
N LEU A 319 1.72 -13.14 -3.86
CA LEU A 319 0.38 -13.52 -3.38
C LEU A 319 -0.17 -12.43 -2.47
N TRP A 320 -1.48 -12.15 -2.57
CA TRP A 320 -2.13 -11.26 -1.60
C TRP A 320 -3.58 -11.66 -1.33
N PHE A 321 -4.04 -11.38 -0.12
CA PHE A 321 -5.39 -11.69 0.36
C PHE A 321 -5.97 -10.52 1.13
#